data_e2c4a0c1968fd0eb152dfd2f12032c39
#
_entry.id   e2c4a0c1968fd0eb152dfd2f12032c39
#
_cell.length_a   1.000
_cell.length_b   1.000
_cell.length_c   1.000
_cell.angle_alpha   90.00
_cell.angle_beta   90.00
_cell.angle_gamma   90.00
#
_symmetry.space_group_name_H-M   'P 1'
#
loop_
_entity.id
_entity.type
_entity.pdbx_description
1 polymer ?
#
loop_
_entity_poly.entity_id
_entity_poly.type
_entity_poly.pdbx_seq_one_letter_code
_entity_poly.pdbx_strand_id
1 'polypeptide(L)'
;MLSYSLNKTGKKKRYFFWKNKFFYVRLQLLKLTIMAIDTNLIIQGTEAKMAAAITFLDDELARIRAGKANPKILDNVRVLYYGALTPLTNVASVVTPDAKTILITPWERNLIKDIEKAILHSDVGITPENNGEVIRLGIPPVTEERRRSLAKRAKQEAENAKISVRNTRREVIEALKKSVKEGLPEDAEKDAEEKVQKIHDKYIKRIDELYAAKEKEIMTV
;
A
#
# COMPACT_ATOMS: atom_id res chain seq x y z
N MET A 1 9.11 -7.10 -59.16
CA MET A 1 10.01 -6.78 -60.28
C MET A 1 11.27 -6.11 -59.72
N LEU A 2 12.40 -6.86 -59.64
CA LEU A 2 13.68 -6.39 -59.15
C LEU A 2 14.52 -6.01 -60.37
N SER A 3 14.73 -4.71 -60.59
CA SER A 3 15.60 -4.21 -61.66
C SER A 3 17.08 -4.33 -61.27
N TYR A 4 17.79 -5.21 -61.94
CA TYR A 4 19.26 -5.31 -61.83
C TYR A 4 19.87 -4.27 -62.76
N SER A 5 20.57 -3.31 -62.19
CA SER A 5 21.45 -2.41 -62.89
C SER A 5 22.88 -2.96 -62.81
N LEU A 6 23.42 -3.47 -63.89
CA LEU A 6 24.81 -3.88 -64.02
C LEU A 6 25.68 -2.64 -64.36
N ASN A 7 26.72 -2.43 -63.59
CA ASN A 7 27.73 -1.43 -63.96
C ASN A 7 28.81 -2.05 -64.80
N LYS A 8 29.37 -1.29 -65.78
CA LYS A 8 30.27 -1.68 -66.85
C LYS A 8 31.59 -2.42 -66.48
N THR A 9 31.80 -2.75 -65.22
CA THR A 9 33.02 -3.38 -64.71
C THR A 9 32.80 -4.71 -63.99
N GLY A 10 31.66 -5.37 -64.15
CA GLY A 10 31.45 -6.76 -63.67
C GLY A 10 31.56 -7.01 -62.16
N LYS A 11 31.75 -6.00 -61.38
CA LYS A 11 31.82 -6.16 -59.89
C LYS A 11 30.42 -6.07 -59.28
N LYS A 12 29.85 -7.23 -58.88
CA LYS A 12 28.61 -7.33 -58.11
C LYS A 12 28.74 -6.47 -56.83
N LYS A 13 27.83 -5.56 -56.68
CA LYS A 13 27.80 -4.59 -55.61
C LYS A 13 27.80 -5.25 -54.21
N ARG A 14 28.84 -5.07 -53.44
CA ARG A 14 28.95 -5.31 -51.98
C ARG A 14 27.93 -4.47 -51.16
N TYR A 15 27.29 -3.47 -51.79
CA TYR A 15 26.33 -2.55 -51.14
C TYR A 15 24.99 -3.24 -50.75
N PHE A 16 24.56 -4.29 -51.39
CA PHE A 16 23.32 -4.98 -51.07
C PHE A 16 23.45 -5.81 -49.79
N PHE A 17 24.62 -6.43 -49.58
CA PHE A 17 24.95 -7.21 -48.38
C PHE A 17 25.09 -6.34 -47.15
N TRP A 18 25.62 -5.12 -47.28
CA TRP A 18 25.75 -4.17 -46.19
C TRP A 18 24.43 -3.57 -45.75
N LYS A 19 23.53 -3.21 -46.67
CA LYS A 19 22.18 -2.70 -46.32
C LYS A 19 21.36 -3.72 -45.54
N ASN A 20 21.42 -5.00 -45.94
CA ASN A 20 20.73 -6.05 -45.21
C ASN A 20 21.32 -6.29 -43.81
N LYS A 21 22.64 -6.22 -43.67
CA LYS A 21 23.29 -6.38 -42.37
C LYS A 21 22.96 -5.23 -41.41
N PHE A 22 22.91 -3.98 -41.89
CA PHE A 22 22.47 -2.82 -41.10
C PHE A 22 20.98 -2.88 -40.76
N PHE A 23 20.15 -3.33 -41.67
CA PHE A 23 18.74 -3.51 -41.43
C PHE A 23 18.48 -4.60 -40.38
N TYR A 24 19.18 -5.72 -40.47
CA TYR A 24 19.10 -6.81 -39.47
C TYR A 24 19.56 -6.36 -38.09
N VAL A 25 20.68 -5.64 -37.99
CA VAL A 25 21.19 -5.10 -36.72
C VAL A 25 20.19 -4.09 -36.13
N ARG A 26 19.58 -3.24 -36.97
CA ARG A 26 18.58 -2.27 -36.51
C ARG A 26 17.30 -2.96 -36.06
N LEU A 27 16.89 -4.04 -36.70
CA LEU A 27 15.73 -4.85 -36.31
C LEU A 27 15.99 -5.58 -34.97
N GLN A 28 17.20 -6.10 -34.79
CA GLN A 28 17.62 -6.72 -33.52
C GLN A 28 17.68 -5.71 -32.38
N LEU A 29 18.24 -4.52 -32.62
CA LEU A 29 18.23 -3.43 -31.63
C LEU A 29 16.82 -2.98 -31.25
N LEU A 30 15.91 -2.86 -32.24
CA LEU A 30 14.52 -2.50 -32.00
C LEU A 30 13.81 -3.57 -31.16
N LYS A 31 14.05 -4.85 -31.48
CA LYS A 31 13.50 -5.98 -30.72
C LYS A 31 14.00 -6.01 -29.27
N LEU A 32 15.30 -5.77 -29.05
CA LEU A 32 15.92 -5.64 -27.73
C LEU A 32 15.35 -4.46 -26.93
N THR A 33 15.12 -3.33 -27.60
CA THR A 33 14.54 -2.15 -26.95
C THR A 33 13.08 -2.38 -26.53
N ILE A 34 12.26 -3.02 -27.36
CA ILE A 34 10.87 -3.38 -27.06
C ILE A 34 10.83 -4.36 -25.88
N MET A 35 11.68 -5.38 -25.88
CA MET A 35 11.76 -6.37 -24.78
C MET A 35 12.25 -5.78 -23.47
N ALA A 36 13.18 -4.81 -23.52
CA ALA A 36 13.61 -4.09 -22.33
C ALA A 36 12.52 -3.19 -21.74
N ILE A 37 11.63 -2.64 -22.57
CA ILE A 37 10.46 -1.90 -22.15
C ILE A 37 9.47 -2.84 -21.46
N ASP A 38 9.24 -4.04 -22.01
CA ASP A 38 8.32 -5.02 -21.43
C ASP A 38 8.79 -5.50 -20.04
N THR A 39 10.09 -5.76 -19.85
CA THR A 39 10.63 -6.15 -18.53
C THR A 39 10.50 -5.04 -17.49
N ASN A 40 10.72 -3.79 -17.86
CA ASN A 40 10.56 -2.65 -16.97
C ASN A 40 9.10 -2.43 -16.57
N LEU A 41 8.16 -2.62 -17.48
CA LEU A 41 6.72 -2.55 -17.18
C LEU A 41 6.29 -3.66 -16.20
N ILE A 42 6.81 -4.88 -16.39
CA ILE A 42 6.57 -6.00 -15.46
C ILE A 42 7.10 -5.65 -14.06
N ILE A 43 8.31 -5.10 -13.96
CA ILE A 43 8.93 -4.72 -12.67
C ILE A 43 8.13 -3.61 -12.00
N GLN A 44 7.71 -2.57 -12.72
CA GLN A 44 6.88 -1.49 -12.18
C GLN A 44 5.51 -2.00 -11.72
N GLY A 45 4.88 -2.87 -12.51
CA GLY A 45 3.63 -3.52 -12.13
C GLY A 45 3.76 -4.39 -10.88
N THR A 46 4.92 -5.05 -10.71
CA THR A 46 5.25 -5.83 -9.51
C THR A 46 5.37 -4.93 -8.29
N GLU A 47 6.12 -3.83 -8.42
CA GLU A 47 6.30 -2.88 -7.32
C GLU A 47 4.96 -2.26 -6.90
N ALA A 48 4.10 -1.91 -7.86
CA ALA A 48 2.75 -1.39 -7.58
C ALA A 48 1.87 -2.41 -6.82
N LYS A 49 1.89 -3.70 -7.23
CA LYS A 49 1.15 -4.76 -6.51
C LYS A 49 1.67 -4.98 -5.09
N MET A 50 2.99 -5.00 -4.91
CA MET A 50 3.61 -5.15 -3.58
C MET A 50 3.35 -3.92 -2.70
N ALA A 51 3.36 -2.71 -3.25
CA ALA A 51 3.01 -1.49 -2.55
C ALA A 51 1.54 -1.51 -2.09
N ALA A 52 0.61 -1.95 -2.95
CA ALA A 52 -0.80 -2.11 -2.58
C ALA A 52 -0.99 -3.09 -1.42
N ALA A 53 -0.21 -4.18 -1.37
CA ALA A 53 -0.24 -5.12 -0.25
C ALA A 53 0.22 -4.47 1.08
N ILE A 54 1.21 -3.57 1.03
CA ILE A 54 1.64 -2.79 2.22
C ILE A 54 0.55 -1.81 2.65
N THR A 55 -0.05 -1.07 1.72
CA THR A 55 -1.14 -0.14 2.04
C THR A 55 -2.31 -0.86 2.71
N PHE A 56 -2.69 -2.02 2.16
CA PHE A 56 -3.73 -2.86 2.76
C PHE A 56 -3.36 -3.32 4.17
N LEU A 57 -2.11 -3.76 4.38
CA LEU A 57 -1.62 -4.14 5.71
C LEU A 57 -1.69 -2.97 6.69
N ASP A 58 -1.26 -1.79 6.28
CA ASP A 58 -1.27 -0.58 7.11
C ASP A 58 -2.70 -0.22 7.55
N ASP A 59 -3.68 -0.33 6.63
CA ASP A 59 -5.09 -0.12 6.92
C ASP A 59 -5.63 -1.17 7.90
N GLU A 60 -5.30 -2.45 7.73
CA GLU A 60 -5.72 -3.52 8.65
C GLU A 60 -5.08 -3.37 10.04
N LEU A 61 -3.78 -3.02 10.09
CA LEU A 61 -3.12 -2.73 11.36
C LEU A 61 -3.70 -1.48 12.05
N ALA A 62 -4.12 -0.47 11.30
CA ALA A 62 -4.79 0.72 11.85
C ALA A 62 -6.15 0.38 12.48
N ARG A 63 -6.86 -0.62 11.93
CA ARG A 63 -8.12 -1.13 12.50
C ARG A 63 -7.92 -1.89 13.81
N ILE A 64 -6.73 -2.45 14.05
CA ILE A 64 -6.38 -3.13 15.31
C ILE A 64 -6.09 -2.08 16.38
N ARG A 65 -7.11 -1.78 17.20
CA ARG A 65 -7.03 -0.76 18.26
C ARG A 65 -6.50 -1.37 19.56
N ALA A 66 -5.36 -0.89 20.01
CA ALA A 66 -4.69 -1.38 21.22
C ALA A 66 -5.09 -0.62 22.50
N GLY A 67 -6.24 0.07 22.50
CA GLY A 67 -6.68 0.85 23.67
C GLY A 67 -6.08 2.25 23.77
N LYS A 68 -5.40 2.74 22.71
CA LYS A 68 -5.00 4.15 22.60
C LYS A 68 -6.18 5.02 22.15
N ALA A 69 -6.28 6.19 22.80
CA ALA A 69 -7.16 7.25 22.38
C ALA A 69 -6.80 7.73 20.97
N ASN A 70 -7.69 7.52 20.01
CA ASN A 70 -7.52 8.00 18.65
C ASN A 70 -8.71 8.89 18.26
N PRO A 71 -8.48 10.17 17.92
CA PRO A 71 -9.55 11.09 17.52
C PRO A 71 -10.39 10.58 16.35
N LYS A 72 -9.80 9.79 15.44
CA LYS A 72 -10.50 9.18 14.29
C LYS A 72 -11.69 8.28 14.66
N ILE A 73 -11.79 7.86 15.92
CA ILE A 73 -12.97 7.13 16.41
C ILE A 73 -14.25 7.96 16.25
N LEU A 74 -14.11 9.28 16.32
CA LEU A 74 -15.21 10.24 16.29
C LEU A 74 -15.54 10.79 14.89
N ASP A 75 -14.79 10.41 13.85
CA ASP A 75 -14.99 10.91 12.48
C ASP A 75 -16.38 10.57 11.93
N ASN A 76 -16.96 9.45 12.38
CA ASN A 76 -18.28 9.01 11.97
C ASN A 76 -19.42 9.59 12.84
N VAL A 77 -19.10 10.27 13.94
CA VAL A 77 -20.11 10.86 14.83
C VAL A 77 -20.65 12.14 14.20
N ARG A 78 -21.97 12.17 14.06
CA ARG A 78 -22.70 13.33 13.53
C ARG A 78 -23.61 13.90 14.59
N VAL A 79 -23.55 15.21 14.75
CA VAL A 79 -24.31 15.98 15.73
C VAL A 79 -25.35 16.82 15.01
N LEU A 80 -26.53 16.93 15.57
CA LEU A 80 -27.57 17.81 15.04
C LEU A 80 -27.24 19.26 15.41
N TYR A 81 -26.80 20.04 14.41
CA TYR A 81 -26.43 21.44 14.56
C TYR A 81 -27.32 22.31 13.68
N TYR A 82 -28.13 23.18 14.28
CA TYR A 82 -29.12 24.03 13.58
C TYR A 82 -30.02 23.25 12.56
N GLY A 83 -30.44 22.04 12.92
CA GLY A 83 -31.28 21.20 12.08
C GLY A 83 -30.54 20.39 11.00
N ALA A 84 -29.22 20.51 10.90
CA ALA A 84 -28.39 19.74 9.98
C ALA A 84 -27.47 18.75 10.70
N LEU A 85 -27.31 17.53 10.15
CA LEU A 85 -26.35 16.55 10.66
C LEU A 85 -24.92 16.94 10.25
N THR A 86 -24.17 17.46 11.21
CA THR A 86 -22.81 17.99 11.00
C THR A 86 -21.78 17.05 11.65
N PRO A 87 -20.62 16.79 11.02
CA PRO A 87 -19.54 16.04 11.65
C PRO A 87 -19.08 16.69 12.95
N LEU A 88 -18.78 15.87 13.98
CA LEU A 88 -18.36 16.35 15.30
C LEU A 88 -17.14 17.29 15.23
N THR A 89 -16.19 17.03 14.32
CA THR A 89 -14.99 17.84 14.12
C THR A 89 -15.27 19.28 13.69
N ASN A 90 -16.45 19.57 13.17
CA ASN A 90 -16.85 20.92 12.76
C ASN A 90 -17.51 21.72 13.88
N VAL A 91 -18.00 21.07 14.93
CA VAL A 91 -18.72 21.70 16.05
C VAL A 91 -17.97 21.64 17.38
N ALA A 92 -16.86 20.88 17.42
CA ALA A 92 -16.04 20.72 18.62
C ALA A 92 -14.57 20.52 18.27
N SER A 93 -13.68 20.95 19.15
CA SER A 93 -12.26 20.59 19.12
C SER A 93 -12.05 19.23 19.80
N VAL A 94 -11.37 18.31 19.12
CA VAL A 94 -11.07 16.97 19.62
C VAL A 94 -9.58 16.84 19.86
N VAL A 95 -9.17 16.65 21.11
CA VAL A 95 -7.78 16.56 21.55
C VAL A 95 -7.57 15.27 22.37
N THR A 96 -6.41 14.67 22.28
CA THR A 96 -5.99 13.53 23.11
C THR A 96 -4.87 13.96 24.04
N PRO A 97 -5.20 14.48 25.25
CA PRO A 97 -4.18 14.90 26.21
C PRO A 97 -3.35 13.70 26.69
N ASP A 98 -3.97 12.54 26.82
CA ASP A 98 -3.37 11.30 27.29
C ASP A 98 -3.64 10.14 26.33
N ALA A 99 -2.84 9.07 26.46
CA ALA A 99 -2.99 7.86 25.67
C ALA A 99 -4.37 7.14 25.85
N LYS A 100 -5.12 7.48 26.90
CA LYS A 100 -6.38 6.82 27.27
C LYS A 100 -7.58 7.76 27.33
N THR A 101 -7.39 9.06 27.07
CA THR A 101 -8.45 10.07 27.20
C THR A 101 -8.59 10.84 25.90
N ILE A 102 -9.83 10.97 25.43
CA ILE A 102 -10.18 11.92 24.38
C ILE A 102 -10.98 13.05 25.05
N LEU A 103 -10.54 14.28 24.83
CA LEU A 103 -11.20 15.48 25.30
C LEU A 103 -11.88 16.15 24.11
N ILE A 104 -13.20 16.39 24.25
CA ILE A 104 -14.00 17.07 23.25
C ILE A 104 -14.44 18.40 23.86
N THR A 105 -14.02 19.49 23.27
CA THR A 105 -14.38 20.84 23.67
C THR A 105 -15.32 21.44 22.62
N PRO A 106 -16.62 21.54 22.90
CA PRO A 106 -17.59 22.15 21.99
C PRO A 106 -17.29 23.64 21.79
N TRP A 107 -17.57 24.16 20.62
CA TRP A 107 -17.49 25.60 20.35
C TRP A 107 -18.62 26.36 21.09
N GLU A 108 -19.78 25.72 21.25
CA GLU A 108 -20.93 26.26 21.95
C GLU A 108 -21.34 25.32 23.11
N ARG A 109 -21.48 25.85 24.31
CA ARG A 109 -21.84 25.07 25.51
C ARG A 109 -23.20 24.36 25.38
N ASN A 110 -24.11 24.92 24.61
CA ASN A 110 -25.43 24.33 24.39
C ASN A 110 -25.38 22.98 23.66
N LEU A 111 -24.33 22.72 22.89
CA LEU A 111 -24.15 21.49 22.09
C LEU A 111 -23.67 20.28 22.92
N ILE A 112 -23.27 20.48 24.18
CA ILE A 112 -22.73 19.40 25.02
C ILE A 112 -23.70 18.22 25.10
N LYS A 113 -24.98 18.49 25.36
CA LYS A 113 -26.02 17.44 25.49
C LYS A 113 -26.27 16.73 24.17
N ASP A 114 -26.21 17.42 23.05
CA ASP A 114 -26.46 16.85 21.73
C ASP A 114 -25.25 16.04 21.26
N ILE A 115 -24.05 16.48 21.57
CA ILE A 115 -22.80 15.74 21.34
C ILE A 115 -22.79 14.45 22.17
N GLU A 116 -23.14 14.54 23.47
CA GLU A 116 -23.22 13.40 24.37
C GLU A 116 -24.19 12.34 23.85
N LYS A 117 -25.42 12.75 23.44
CA LYS A 117 -26.40 11.86 22.82
C LYS A 117 -25.88 11.25 21.52
N ALA A 118 -25.25 12.05 20.66
CA ALA A 118 -24.70 11.56 19.39
C ALA A 118 -23.62 10.50 19.61
N ILE A 119 -22.76 10.66 20.63
CA ILE A 119 -21.72 9.68 20.99
C ILE A 119 -22.36 8.41 21.55
N LEU A 120 -23.38 8.52 22.43
CA LEU A 120 -24.09 7.36 22.98
C LEU A 120 -24.83 6.55 21.91
N HIS A 121 -25.33 7.19 20.86
CA HIS A 121 -26.02 6.52 19.74
C HIS A 121 -25.04 6.00 18.66
N SER A 122 -23.77 6.36 18.76
CA SER A 122 -22.75 5.92 17.81
C SER A 122 -22.13 4.58 18.23
N ASP A 123 -21.51 3.89 17.26
CA ASP A 123 -20.79 2.62 17.49
C ASP A 123 -19.46 2.79 18.25
N VAL A 124 -19.23 3.95 18.86
CA VAL A 124 -17.99 4.23 19.61
C VAL A 124 -17.87 3.34 20.85
N GLY A 125 -19.02 3.02 21.49
CA GLY A 125 -19.07 2.08 22.61
C GLY A 125 -18.39 2.58 23.90
N ILE A 126 -18.17 3.89 24.03
CA ILE A 126 -17.54 4.52 25.20
C ILE A 126 -18.53 5.51 25.80
N THR A 127 -18.75 5.41 27.12
CA THR A 127 -19.63 6.33 27.85
C THR A 127 -18.95 7.70 28.00
N PRO A 128 -19.55 8.79 27.51
CA PRO A 128 -19.04 10.13 27.70
C PRO A 128 -19.25 10.60 29.14
N GLU A 129 -18.23 11.25 29.71
CA GLU A 129 -18.32 11.98 30.98
C GLU A 129 -18.26 13.48 30.67
N ASN A 130 -19.28 14.26 31.10
CA ASN A 130 -19.27 15.68 30.90
C ASN A 130 -19.14 16.43 32.25
N ASN A 131 -18.37 17.52 32.25
CA ASN A 131 -18.23 18.42 33.42
C ASN A 131 -18.90 19.78 33.16
N GLY A 132 -19.75 19.94 32.17
CA GLY A 132 -20.44 21.19 31.81
C GLY A 132 -19.66 22.12 30.87
N GLU A 133 -18.38 21.87 30.62
CA GLU A 133 -17.52 22.63 29.68
C GLU A 133 -16.91 21.75 28.60
N VAL A 134 -16.51 20.54 28.97
CA VAL A 134 -15.86 19.58 28.07
C VAL A 134 -16.42 18.19 28.29
N ILE A 135 -16.38 17.39 27.24
CA ILE A 135 -16.76 15.96 27.29
C ILE A 135 -15.48 15.15 27.28
N ARG A 136 -15.32 14.28 28.27
CA ARG A 136 -14.22 13.35 28.40
C ARG A 136 -14.66 11.94 28.00
N LEU A 137 -13.92 11.30 27.10
CA LEU A 137 -14.09 9.89 26.76
C LEU A 137 -12.92 9.11 27.35
N GLY A 138 -13.20 8.34 28.41
CA GLY A 138 -12.20 7.45 29.00
C GLY A 138 -12.19 6.09 28.28
N ILE A 139 -11.07 5.73 27.70
CA ILE A 139 -10.90 4.42 27.07
C ILE A 139 -10.55 3.40 28.15
N PRO A 140 -11.37 2.36 28.37
CA PRO A 140 -11.06 1.36 29.40
C PRO A 140 -9.75 0.64 29.08
N PRO A 141 -8.96 0.30 30.12
CA PRO A 141 -7.71 -0.42 29.93
C PRO A 141 -7.97 -1.79 29.30
N VAL A 142 -7.24 -2.11 28.27
CA VAL A 142 -7.31 -3.41 27.61
C VAL A 142 -6.65 -4.46 28.51
N THR A 143 -7.32 -5.57 28.77
CA THR A 143 -6.76 -6.68 29.53
C THR A 143 -5.56 -7.31 28.80
N GLU A 144 -4.63 -7.91 29.54
CA GLU A 144 -3.48 -8.61 28.94
C GLU A 144 -3.88 -9.69 27.94
N GLU A 145 -4.93 -10.43 28.24
CA GLU A 145 -5.48 -11.46 27.35
C GLU A 145 -5.93 -10.84 26.01
N ARG A 146 -6.63 -9.72 26.08
CA ARG A 146 -7.06 -9.00 24.89
C ARG A 146 -5.88 -8.45 24.10
N ARG A 147 -4.84 -7.95 24.75
CA ARG A 147 -3.60 -7.51 24.08
C ARG A 147 -2.94 -8.65 23.32
N ARG A 148 -2.82 -9.84 23.95
CA ARG A 148 -2.27 -11.03 23.30
C ARG A 148 -3.10 -11.46 22.09
N SER A 149 -4.43 -11.39 22.20
CA SER A 149 -5.35 -11.67 21.09
C SER A 149 -5.13 -10.68 19.92
N LEU A 150 -5.01 -9.38 20.22
CA LEU A 150 -4.75 -8.34 19.22
C LEU A 150 -3.37 -8.50 18.55
N ALA A 151 -2.34 -8.82 19.32
CA ALA A 151 -1.00 -9.10 18.79
C ALA A 151 -1.00 -10.33 17.86
N LYS A 152 -1.75 -11.40 18.24
CA LYS A 152 -1.93 -12.58 17.39
C LYS A 152 -2.63 -12.22 16.06
N ARG A 153 -3.65 -11.39 16.11
CA ARG A 153 -4.34 -10.89 14.91
C ARG A 153 -3.41 -10.06 14.04
N ALA A 154 -2.66 -9.12 14.62
CA ALA A 154 -1.69 -8.31 13.88
C ALA A 154 -0.62 -9.18 13.19
N LYS A 155 -0.13 -10.23 13.87
CA LYS A 155 0.80 -11.21 13.29
C LYS A 155 0.19 -11.93 12.10
N GLN A 156 -1.08 -12.32 12.20
CA GLN A 156 -1.78 -13.01 11.12
C GLN A 156 -1.92 -12.12 9.88
N GLU A 157 -2.28 -10.84 10.06
CA GLU A 157 -2.36 -9.90 8.94
C GLU A 157 -0.98 -9.65 8.30
N ALA A 158 0.08 -9.56 9.11
CA ALA A 158 1.44 -9.46 8.58
C ALA A 158 1.84 -10.69 7.76
N GLU A 159 1.50 -11.92 8.22
CA GLU A 159 1.77 -13.13 7.44
C GLU A 159 0.93 -13.20 6.16
N ASN A 160 -0.32 -12.75 6.18
CA ASN A 160 -1.17 -12.64 4.98
C ASN A 160 -0.53 -11.69 3.93
N ALA A 161 -0.01 -10.56 4.37
CA ALA A 161 0.71 -9.62 3.51
C ALA A 161 1.99 -10.25 2.93
N LYS A 162 2.78 -10.97 3.73
CA LYS A 162 3.96 -11.71 3.25
C LYS A 162 3.60 -12.76 2.20
N ILE A 163 2.49 -13.49 2.40
CA ILE A 163 1.99 -14.46 1.42
C ILE A 163 1.65 -13.76 0.11
N SER A 164 0.96 -12.62 0.17
CA SER A 164 0.62 -11.82 -1.02
C SER A 164 1.88 -11.39 -1.79
N VAL A 165 2.88 -10.84 -1.08
CA VAL A 165 4.16 -10.44 -1.68
C VAL A 165 4.91 -11.62 -2.29
N ARG A 166 4.94 -12.79 -1.61
CA ARG A 166 5.54 -14.02 -2.14
C ARG A 166 4.82 -14.53 -3.40
N ASN A 167 3.49 -14.48 -3.41
CA ASN A 167 2.70 -14.89 -4.57
C ASN A 167 2.95 -13.96 -5.76
N THR A 168 2.95 -12.64 -5.54
CA THR A 168 3.30 -11.66 -6.57
C THR A 168 4.67 -11.95 -7.17
N ARG A 169 5.68 -12.25 -6.35
CA ARG A 169 7.00 -12.64 -6.84
C ARG A 169 6.95 -13.88 -7.72
N ARG A 170 6.23 -14.93 -7.30
CA ARG A 170 6.10 -16.18 -8.08
C ARG A 170 5.44 -15.93 -9.44
N GLU A 171 4.34 -15.19 -9.46
CA GLU A 171 3.63 -14.82 -10.70
C GLU A 171 4.56 -14.13 -11.69
N VAL A 172 5.40 -13.21 -11.20
CA VAL A 172 6.32 -12.42 -12.04
C VAL A 172 7.46 -13.29 -12.57
N ILE A 173 8.04 -14.15 -11.73
CA ILE A 173 9.09 -15.09 -12.19
C ILE A 173 8.52 -16.04 -13.27
N GLU A 174 7.29 -16.52 -13.11
CA GLU A 174 6.63 -17.34 -14.13
C GLU A 174 6.37 -16.55 -15.43
N ALA A 175 5.98 -15.29 -15.32
CA ALA A 175 5.79 -14.41 -16.47
C ALA A 175 7.12 -14.15 -17.19
N LEU A 176 8.22 -13.89 -16.47
CA LEU A 176 9.55 -13.72 -17.05
C LEU A 176 10.02 -14.98 -17.78
N LYS A 177 9.84 -16.18 -17.19
CA LYS A 177 10.14 -17.45 -17.83
C LYS A 177 9.33 -17.71 -19.10
N LYS A 178 8.08 -17.26 -19.15
CA LYS A 178 7.28 -17.30 -20.38
C LYS A 178 7.84 -16.38 -21.45
N SER A 179 8.23 -15.15 -21.07
CA SER A 179 8.84 -14.18 -21.99
C SER A 179 10.17 -14.69 -22.57
N VAL A 180 10.94 -15.50 -21.84
CA VAL A 180 12.15 -16.15 -22.39
C VAL A 180 11.80 -17.10 -23.54
N LYS A 181 10.71 -17.88 -23.41
CA LYS A 181 10.24 -18.76 -24.47
C LYS A 181 9.77 -17.97 -25.72
N GLU A 182 9.34 -16.74 -25.53
CA GLU A 182 8.93 -15.81 -26.59
C GLU A 182 10.09 -15.03 -27.22
N GLY A 183 11.32 -15.21 -26.68
CA GLY A 183 12.56 -14.68 -27.24
C GLY A 183 13.26 -13.62 -26.41
N LEU A 184 12.92 -13.46 -25.14
CA LEU A 184 13.69 -12.63 -24.19
C LEU A 184 15.07 -13.30 -23.98
N PRO A 185 16.19 -12.54 -24.00
CA PRO A 185 17.50 -13.08 -23.65
C PRO A 185 17.55 -13.57 -22.20
N GLU A 186 18.20 -14.70 -21.95
CA GLU A 186 18.34 -15.28 -20.59
C GLU A 186 19.06 -14.34 -19.62
N ASP A 187 20.02 -13.53 -20.11
CA ASP A 187 20.70 -12.54 -19.25
C ASP A 187 19.75 -11.44 -18.79
N ALA A 188 18.84 -10.99 -19.66
CA ALA A 188 17.83 -9.99 -19.30
C ALA A 188 16.79 -10.55 -18.31
N GLU A 189 16.47 -11.86 -18.39
CA GLU A 189 15.63 -12.52 -17.41
C GLU A 189 16.28 -12.57 -16.04
N LYS A 190 17.56 -12.99 -15.97
CA LYS A 190 18.33 -13.04 -14.70
C LYS A 190 18.41 -11.67 -14.02
N ASP A 191 18.72 -10.62 -14.81
CA ASP A 191 18.77 -9.24 -14.31
C ASP A 191 17.42 -8.78 -13.77
N ALA A 192 16.32 -9.16 -14.44
CA ALA A 192 14.97 -8.85 -14.00
C ALA A 192 14.60 -9.65 -12.73
N GLU A 193 14.96 -10.93 -12.66
CA GLU A 193 14.74 -11.76 -11.47
C GLU A 193 15.48 -11.22 -10.25
N GLU A 194 16.74 -10.78 -10.41
CA GLU A 194 17.48 -10.13 -9.32
C GLU A 194 16.82 -8.83 -8.84
N LYS A 195 16.31 -8.01 -9.76
CA LYS A 195 15.58 -6.79 -9.40
C LYS A 195 14.30 -7.11 -8.63
N VAL A 196 13.52 -8.08 -9.11
CA VAL A 196 12.29 -8.55 -8.44
C VAL A 196 12.62 -9.10 -7.05
N GLN A 197 13.73 -9.84 -6.90
CA GLN A 197 14.16 -10.34 -5.60
C GLN A 197 14.52 -9.20 -4.64
N LYS A 198 15.27 -8.20 -5.09
CA LYS A 198 15.60 -7.01 -4.26
C LYS A 198 14.36 -6.24 -3.83
N ILE A 199 13.38 -6.08 -4.74
CA ILE A 199 12.09 -5.46 -4.43
C ILE A 199 11.36 -6.29 -3.38
N HIS A 200 11.22 -7.61 -3.58
CA HIS A 200 10.61 -8.53 -2.63
C HIS A 200 11.21 -8.39 -1.23
N ASP A 201 12.55 -8.44 -1.11
CA ASP A 201 13.23 -8.37 0.19
C ASP A 201 13.01 -7.02 0.88
N LYS A 202 13.00 -5.92 0.12
CA LYS A 202 12.62 -4.59 0.61
C LYS A 202 11.22 -4.58 1.22
N TYR A 203 10.24 -5.17 0.54
CA TYR A 203 8.85 -5.19 1.00
C TYR A 203 8.64 -6.14 2.17
N ILE A 204 9.30 -7.30 2.22
CA ILE A 204 9.27 -8.20 3.39
C ILE A 204 9.82 -7.47 4.62
N LYS A 205 10.97 -6.81 4.50
CA LYS A 205 11.55 -6.01 5.60
C LYS A 205 10.59 -4.93 6.07
N ARG A 206 9.90 -4.24 5.14
CA ARG A 206 8.91 -3.22 5.48
C ARG A 206 7.72 -3.78 6.25
N ILE A 207 7.23 -4.98 5.89
CA ILE A 207 6.16 -5.68 6.61
C ILE A 207 6.61 -5.99 8.04
N ASP A 208 7.85 -6.48 8.22
CA ASP A 208 8.39 -6.81 9.55
C ASP A 208 8.53 -5.54 10.41
N GLU A 209 8.96 -4.42 9.84
CA GLU A 209 9.04 -3.14 10.53
C GLU A 209 7.67 -2.64 11.00
N LEU A 210 6.65 -2.70 10.13
CA LEU A 210 5.27 -2.31 10.46
C LEU A 210 4.68 -3.19 11.55
N TYR A 211 4.89 -4.53 11.45
CA TYR A 211 4.45 -5.46 12.47
C TYR A 211 5.12 -5.19 13.83
N ALA A 212 6.46 -5.04 13.85
CA ALA A 212 7.20 -4.80 15.08
C ALA A 212 6.79 -3.48 15.75
N ALA A 213 6.56 -2.42 14.96
CA ALA A 213 6.05 -1.16 15.47
C ALA A 213 4.66 -1.33 16.11
N LYS A 214 3.76 -2.08 15.44
CA LYS A 214 2.41 -2.33 15.93
C LYS A 214 2.40 -3.24 17.16
N GLU A 215 3.21 -4.28 17.19
CA GLU A 215 3.35 -5.15 18.36
C GLU A 215 3.82 -4.37 19.57
N LYS A 216 4.85 -3.53 19.41
CA LYS A 216 5.31 -2.63 20.47
C LYS A 216 4.21 -1.67 20.92
N GLU A 217 3.42 -1.12 20.01
CA GLU A 217 2.27 -0.27 20.33
C GLU A 217 1.25 -1.02 21.19
N ILE A 218 0.89 -2.26 20.81
CA ILE A 218 -0.11 -3.07 21.54
C ILE A 218 0.39 -3.41 22.95
N MET A 219 1.69 -3.67 23.11
CA MET A 219 2.26 -4.11 24.39
C MET A 219 2.59 -2.95 25.36
N THR A 220 2.84 -1.72 24.85
CA THR A 220 3.23 -0.56 25.67
C THR A 220 2.06 0.26 26.23
N VAL A 221 0.82 0.00 25.85
CA VAL A 221 -0.39 0.69 26.37
C VAL A 221 -0.91 0.03 27.68
#